data_f87b4fcacf1a8066bd94cbccbef9b8cf
#
_entry.id   f87b4fcacf1a8066bd94cbccbef9b8cf
#
_cell.length_a   1.000
_cell.length_b   1.000
_cell.length_c   1.000
_cell.angle_alpha   90.00
_cell.angle_beta   90.00
_cell.angle_gamma   90.00
#
_symmetry.space_group_name_H-M   'P 1'
#
loop_
_entity.id
_entity.type
_entity.pdbx_description
1 polymer ?
#
loop_
_entity_poly.entity_id
_entity_poly.type
_entity_poly.pdbx_seq_one_letter_code
_entity_poly.pdbx_strand_id
1 'polypeptide(L)'
;MESVRHKQGRALFYIHEAHRYFISMKRIAILVTLLAFALHMVADEQFVPDSLCTVDTLHWDPNPAMQARHAARLADKNSVQLTAATRFGIKAPLPTRGKADAVTAGLTKIESCDAYTVDSLEYSIPWLTSAAASLVADIGTAFRDSVAHAGLGDYLIIVTSVLRTVEDVSNLRASGNRNAVTNSTHCYATTFDISYERFFRCATPAEWEQAGFEPHAVGHIHYADAERLTDILVSIVARQRARGRCYAIFERGENCIHITVRQSSH
;
A
#
# COMPACT_ATOMS: atom_id res chain seq x y z
N MET A 1 29.02 29.88 -78.34
CA MET A 1 27.85 29.02 -77.95
C MET A 1 28.14 28.05 -76.76
N GLU A 2 29.37 27.71 -76.49
CA GLU A 2 29.74 26.81 -75.38
C GLU A 2 29.61 27.41 -73.96
N SER A 3 29.84 28.71 -73.79
CA SER A 3 29.80 29.36 -72.47
C SER A 3 28.40 29.42 -71.82
N VAL A 4 27.32 29.37 -72.62
CA VAL A 4 25.94 29.48 -72.13
C VAL A 4 25.44 28.11 -71.63
N ARG A 5 25.88 27.02 -72.24
CA ARG A 5 25.50 25.63 -71.79
C ARG A 5 26.13 25.24 -70.42
N HIS A 6 27.34 25.75 -70.15
CA HIS A 6 28.04 25.43 -68.87
C HIS A 6 27.44 26.20 -67.70
N LYS A 7 26.88 27.40 -67.89
CA LYS A 7 26.18 28.14 -66.83
C LYS A 7 24.80 27.52 -66.51
N GLN A 8 24.06 27.01 -67.50
CA GLN A 8 22.77 26.36 -67.27
C GLN A 8 22.89 24.99 -66.54
N GLY A 9 23.92 24.18 -66.84
CA GLY A 9 24.18 22.93 -66.15
C GLY A 9 24.52 23.11 -64.66
N ARG A 10 25.28 24.14 -64.32
CA ARG A 10 25.57 24.48 -62.91
C ARG A 10 24.33 24.96 -62.14
N ALA A 11 23.49 25.79 -62.73
CA ALA A 11 22.27 26.27 -62.11
C ALA A 11 21.27 25.12 -61.81
N LEU A 12 21.11 24.18 -62.74
CA LEU A 12 20.29 22.99 -62.58
C LEU A 12 20.83 22.06 -61.47
N PHE A 13 22.15 21.90 -61.36
CA PHE A 13 22.79 21.11 -60.33
C PHE A 13 22.55 21.69 -58.92
N TYR A 14 22.70 23.02 -58.77
CA TYR A 14 22.42 23.71 -57.51
C TYR A 14 20.94 23.65 -57.10
N ILE A 15 20.03 23.74 -58.06
CA ILE A 15 18.58 23.61 -57.78
C ILE A 15 18.24 22.19 -57.32
N HIS A 16 18.86 21.18 -57.93
CA HIS A 16 18.62 19.76 -57.56
C HIS A 16 19.21 19.43 -56.18
N GLU A 17 20.38 19.93 -55.83
CA GLU A 17 20.94 19.81 -54.49
C GLU A 17 20.13 20.55 -53.44
N ALA A 18 19.72 21.80 -53.72
CA ALA A 18 18.85 22.55 -52.80
C ALA A 18 17.51 21.86 -52.56
N HIS A 19 16.94 21.22 -53.57
CA HIS A 19 15.69 20.45 -53.44
C HIS A 19 15.88 19.18 -52.61
N ARG A 20 17.01 18.48 -52.75
CA ARG A 20 17.40 17.35 -51.90
C ARG A 20 17.60 17.75 -50.43
N TYR A 21 18.28 18.87 -50.19
CA TYR A 21 18.44 19.42 -48.84
C TYR A 21 17.10 19.82 -48.23
N PHE A 22 16.21 20.45 -48.97
CA PHE A 22 14.89 20.86 -48.51
C PHE A 22 13.97 19.65 -48.17
N ILE A 23 14.03 18.59 -48.96
CA ILE A 23 13.30 17.32 -48.67
C ILE A 23 13.92 16.63 -47.46
N SER A 24 15.24 16.64 -47.30
CA SER A 24 15.93 16.08 -46.15
C SER A 24 15.58 16.83 -44.87
N MET A 25 15.57 18.16 -44.89
CA MET A 25 15.17 19.01 -43.75
C MET A 25 13.70 18.78 -43.32
N LYS A 26 12.78 18.66 -44.30
CA LYS A 26 11.37 18.32 -44.01
C LYS A 26 11.23 16.95 -43.38
N ARG A 27 11.99 15.94 -43.82
CA ARG A 27 11.98 14.61 -43.25
C ARG A 27 12.56 14.60 -41.82
N ILE A 28 13.62 15.35 -41.58
CA ILE A 28 14.19 15.51 -40.22
C ILE A 28 13.20 16.25 -39.30
N ALA A 29 12.56 17.32 -39.79
CA ALA A 29 11.55 18.04 -39.02
C ALA A 29 10.35 17.14 -38.63
N ILE A 30 9.87 16.33 -39.59
CA ILE A 30 8.79 15.37 -39.35
C ILE A 30 9.25 14.29 -38.36
N LEU A 31 10.49 13.78 -38.48
CA LEU A 31 11.03 12.78 -37.51
C LEU A 31 11.18 13.37 -36.12
N VAL A 32 11.65 14.61 -36.00
CA VAL A 32 11.78 15.31 -34.71
C VAL A 32 10.41 15.56 -34.09
N THR A 33 9.41 15.94 -34.89
CA THR A 33 8.04 16.16 -34.42
C THR A 33 7.39 14.82 -33.99
N LEU A 34 7.61 13.74 -34.74
CA LEU A 34 7.13 12.40 -34.37
C LEU A 34 7.86 11.86 -33.15
N LEU A 35 9.16 12.12 -33.01
CA LEU A 35 9.93 11.73 -31.81
C LEU A 35 9.50 12.55 -30.59
N ALA A 36 9.24 13.85 -30.73
CA ALA A 36 8.70 14.69 -29.68
C ALA A 36 7.27 14.27 -29.28
N PHE A 37 6.44 13.86 -30.24
CA PHE A 37 5.11 13.33 -29.99
C PHE A 37 5.17 11.95 -29.32
N ALA A 38 6.09 11.08 -29.73
CA ALA A 38 6.34 9.78 -29.10
C ALA A 38 6.92 9.95 -27.67
N LEU A 39 7.81 10.90 -27.45
CA LEU A 39 8.31 11.27 -26.12
C LEU A 39 7.22 11.87 -25.22
N HIS A 40 6.27 12.64 -25.77
CA HIS A 40 5.10 13.09 -25.02
C HIS A 40 4.12 11.94 -24.71
N MET A 41 4.01 10.96 -25.61
CA MET A 41 3.14 9.80 -25.37
C MET A 41 3.75 8.77 -24.38
N VAL A 42 5.08 8.79 -24.16
CA VAL A 42 5.76 7.96 -23.14
C VAL A 42 5.85 8.69 -21.79
N ALA A 43 5.64 10.01 -21.78
CA ALA A 43 5.61 10.80 -20.54
C ALA A 43 4.22 10.87 -19.89
N ASP A 44 3.21 10.27 -20.49
CA ASP A 44 1.89 10.03 -19.88
C ASP A 44 1.79 8.60 -19.31
N GLU A 45 2.80 8.15 -18.57
CA GLU A 45 2.53 7.36 -17.38
C GLU A 45 1.78 8.35 -16.48
N GLN A 46 0.45 8.30 -16.58
CA GLN A 46 -0.42 9.10 -15.74
C GLN A 46 0.02 8.84 -14.31
N PHE A 47 0.75 9.79 -13.75
CA PHE A 47 0.86 9.94 -12.32
C PHE A 47 -0.58 9.94 -11.80
N VAL A 48 -1.05 8.77 -11.37
CA VAL A 48 -2.29 8.66 -10.64
C VAL A 48 -1.99 9.32 -9.30
N PRO A 49 -2.50 10.52 -9.03
CA PRO A 49 -2.19 11.19 -7.78
C PRO A 49 -2.60 10.26 -6.64
N ASP A 50 -1.83 10.23 -5.55
CA ASP A 50 -2.23 9.58 -4.28
C ASP A 50 -3.64 10.02 -3.82
N SER A 51 -4.16 11.11 -4.37
CA SER A 51 -5.51 11.62 -4.17
C SER A 51 -6.63 10.81 -4.83
N LEU A 52 -6.34 9.85 -5.70
CA LEU A 52 -7.35 8.95 -6.29
C LEU A 52 -7.81 7.84 -5.35
N CYS A 53 -7.17 7.72 -4.22
CA CYS A 53 -7.54 6.73 -3.22
C CYS A 53 -8.13 7.45 -2.01
N THR A 54 -9.29 7.03 -1.56
CA THR A 54 -9.96 7.59 -0.38
C THR A 54 -10.07 6.53 0.71
N VAL A 55 -9.89 6.95 1.96
CA VAL A 55 -10.24 6.10 3.08
C VAL A 55 -11.75 6.01 3.13
N ASP A 56 -12.29 4.87 2.79
CA ASP A 56 -13.70 4.59 3.03
C ASP A 56 -13.85 4.16 4.49
N THR A 57 -14.09 5.13 5.33
CA THR A 57 -14.46 4.93 6.73
C THR A 57 -15.97 4.75 6.79
N LEU A 58 -16.44 3.60 6.36
CA LEU A 58 -17.80 3.25 6.71
C LEU A 58 -17.89 3.08 8.22
N HIS A 59 -18.81 3.81 8.82
CA HIS A 59 -19.38 3.47 10.11
C HIS A 59 -20.21 2.20 9.94
N TRP A 60 -19.54 1.12 9.61
CA TRP A 60 -20.11 -0.19 9.57
C TRP A 60 -20.09 -0.72 10.99
N ASP A 61 -21.27 -0.88 11.55
CA ASP A 61 -21.41 -1.55 12.83
C ASP A 61 -21.36 -3.07 12.58
N PRO A 62 -20.22 -3.73 12.85
CA PRO A 62 -20.04 -5.11 12.45
C PRO A 62 -21.08 -6.00 13.17
N ASN A 63 -21.79 -6.80 12.40
CA ASN A 63 -22.76 -7.76 12.92
C ASN A 63 -22.11 -8.62 14.04
N PRO A 64 -22.68 -8.65 15.27
CA PRO A 64 -22.12 -9.41 16.39
C PRO A 64 -21.91 -10.90 16.11
N ALA A 65 -22.77 -11.50 15.29
CA ALA A 65 -22.63 -12.91 14.89
C ALA A 65 -21.41 -13.11 13.97
N MET A 66 -21.18 -12.20 13.04
CA MET A 66 -19.99 -12.19 12.17
C MET A 66 -18.72 -12.01 13.01
N GLN A 67 -18.69 -11.04 13.92
CA GLN A 67 -17.56 -10.82 14.82
C GLN A 67 -17.27 -12.06 15.69
N ALA A 68 -18.32 -12.73 16.23
CA ALA A 68 -18.14 -13.93 17.01
C ALA A 68 -17.54 -15.08 16.17
N ARG A 69 -18.00 -15.25 14.92
CA ARG A 69 -17.45 -16.25 13.98
C ARG A 69 -15.96 -16.00 13.69
N HIS A 70 -15.58 -14.77 13.43
CA HIS A 70 -14.19 -14.41 13.14
C HIS A 70 -13.29 -14.50 14.37
N ALA A 71 -13.79 -14.07 15.54
CA ALA A 71 -13.08 -14.21 16.80
C ALA A 71 -12.83 -15.70 17.16
N ALA A 72 -13.77 -16.59 16.87
CA ALA A 72 -13.55 -18.02 17.05
C ALA A 72 -12.48 -18.59 16.08
N ARG A 73 -12.37 -18.01 14.87
CA ARG A 73 -11.42 -18.45 13.85
C ARG A 73 -10.00 -17.95 14.10
N LEU A 74 -9.85 -16.72 14.62
CA LEU A 74 -8.57 -16.09 14.96
C LEU A 74 -8.54 -15.87 16.48
N ALA A 75 -8.13 -16.88 17.23
CA ALA A 75 -8.25 -16.93 18.70
C ALA A 75 -6.95 -17.37 19.39
N ASP A 76 -5.80 -16.96 18.85
CA ASP A 76 -4.52 -17.27 19.50
C ASP A 76 -4.38 -16.51 20.82
N LYS A 77 -3.75 -17.15 21.82
CA LYS A 77 -3.57 -16.54 23.12
C LYS A 77 -2.49 -15.45 23.11
N ASN A 78 -2.72 -14.34 23.81
CA ASN A 78 -1.72 -13.28 23.98
C ASN A 78 -0.38 -13.81 24.50
N SER A 79 -0.38 -14.83 25.38
CA SER A 79 0.85 -15.41 25.91
C SER A 79 1.73 -16.07 24.86
N VAL A 80 1.15 -16.76 23.87
CA VAL A 80 1.94 -17.37 22.77
C VAL A 80 2.46 -16.30 21.80
N GLN A 81 1.70 -15.27 21.58
CA GLN A 81 2.12 -14.12 20.79
C GLN A 81 3.28 -13.36 21.45
N LEU A 82 3.20 -13.12 22.77
CA LEU A 82 4.28 -12.49 23.51
C LEU A 82 5.56 -13.33 23.49
N THR A 83 5.43 -14.65 23.65
CA THR A 83 6.56 -15.57 23.51
C THR A 83 7.21 -15.49 22.12
N ALA A 84 6.43 -15.42 21.06
CA ALA A 84 6.95 -15.25 19.71
C ALA A 84 7.59 -13.85 19.53
N ALA A 85 6.93 -12.79 19.98
CA ALA A 85 7.43 -11.43 19.88
C ALA A 85 8.80 -11.26 20.56
N THR A 86 8.95 -11.75 21.78
CA THR A 86 10.23 -11.70 22.51
C THR A 86 11.32 -12.57 21.88
N ARG A 87 10.93 -13.68 21.23
CA ARG A 87 11.89 -14.58 20.57
C ARG A 87 12.40 -14.06 19.24
N PHE A 88 11.54 -13.44 18.43
CA PHE A 88 11.81 -13.12 17.03
C PHE A 88 11.95 -11.60 16.77
N GLY A 89 11.64 -10.79 17.75
CA GLY A 89 11.70 -9.34 17.68
C GLY A 89 13.01 -8.73 18.16
N ILE A 90 12.99 -7.43 18.36
CA ILE A 90 14.09 -6.69 18.98
C ILE A 90 14.30 -7.17 20.42
N LYS A 91 15.57 -7.16 20.87
CA LYS A 91 15.96 -7.74 22.17
C LYS A 91 15.33 -7.05 23.38
N ALA A 92 15.05 -5.75 23.26
CA ALA A 92 14.43 -4.97 24.31
C ALA A 92 13.50 -3.90 23.71
N PRO A 93 12.34 -3.63 24.34
CA PRO A 93 11.47 -2.54 23.97
C PRO A 93 12.18 -1.19 23.95
N LEU A 94 11.83 -0.35 22.96
CA LEU A 94 12.33 1.02 22.88
C LEU A 94 11.70 1.86 24.01
N PRO A 95 12.46 2.61 24.82
CA PRO A 95 11.89 3.46 25.86
C PRO A 95 11.00 4.56 25.30
N THR A 96 11.48 5.30 24.29
CA THR A 96 10.83 6.46 23.68
C THR A 96 11.10 6.50 22.17
N ARG A 97 10.31 7.27 21.42
CA ARG A 97 10.50 7.47 19.96
C ARG A 97 11.86 8.09 19.63
N GLY A 98 12.39 8.99 20.46
CA GLY A 98 13.71 9.60 20.26
C GLY A 98 14.90 8.63 20.35
N LYS A 99 14.67 7.38 20.76
CA LYS A 99 15.68 6.31 20.76
C LYS A 99 15.55 5.35 19.57
N ALA A 100 14.60 5.61 18.68
CA ALA A 100 14.31 4.73 17.54
C ALA A 100 15.51 4.58 16.60
N ASP A 101 16.22 5.65 16.28
CA ASP A 101 17.31 5.66 15.29
C ASP A 101 18.44 4.67 15.63
N ALA A 102 18.69 4.42 16.92
CA ALA A 102 19.74 3.49 17.34
C ALA A 102 19.37 2.00 17.15
N VAL A 103 18.09 1.67 17.01
CA VAL A 103 17.57 0.27 17.00
C VAL A 103 16.97 -0.09 15.63
N THR A 104 16.60 0.90 14.83
CA THR A 104 15.98 0.69 13.51
C THR A 104 16.94 0.17 12.45
N ALA A 105 18.27 0.15 12.71
CA ALA A 105 19.28 -0.34 11.77
C ALA A 105 19.08 -1.81 11.30
N GLY A 106 18.29 -2.60 12.04
CA GLY A 106 17.92 -3.98 11.67
C GLY A 106 16.44 -4.17 11.38
N LEU A 107 15.68 -3.09 11.30
CA LEU A 107 14.24 -3.09 11.03
C LEU A 107 13.94 -2.59 9.63
N THR A 108 12.77 -2.93 9.12
CA THR A 108 12.22 -2.44 7.87
C THR A 108 11.20 -1.34 8.16
N LYS A 109 11.42 -0.15 7.61
CA LYS A 109 10.39 0.89 7.62
C LYS A 109 9.28 0.50 6.67
N ILE A 110 8.04 0.60 7.13
CA ILE A 110 6.87 0.40 6.27
C ILE A 110 6.24 1.74 5.92
N GLU A 111 5.81 1.84 4.68
CA GLU A 111 5.12 3.01 4.11
C GLU A 111 3.97 2.50 3.26
N SER A 112 2.97 3.33 3.01
CA SER A 112 1.86 2.97 2.12
C SER A 112 2.39 2.57 0.75
N CYS A 113 1.83 1.52 0.18
CA CYS A 113 2.24 0.94 -1.10
C CYS A 113 1.05 0.24 -1.79
N ASP A 114 1.28 -0.41 -2.91
CA ASP A 114 0.24 -1.11 -3.69
C ASP A 114 -0.43 -2.27 -2.94
N ALA A 115 0.13 -2.74 -1.84
CA ALA A 115 -0.42 -3.84 -1.05
C ALA A 115 -1.25 -3.36 0.15
N TYR A 116 -0.89 -2.22 0.75
CA TYR A 116 -1.54 -1.71 1.96
C TYR A 116 -1.30 -0.22 2.14
N THR A 117 -2.15 0.41 2.95
CA THR A 117 -1.90 1.76 3.47
C THR A 117 -1.53 1.70 4.94
N VAL A 118 -0.77 2.70 5.39
CA VAL A 118 -0.42 2.90 6.80
C VAL A 118 -1.21 4.10 7.30
N ASP A 119 -2.01 3.89 8.35
CA ASP A 119 -2.83 4.93 8.98
C ASP A 119 -1.96 5.92 9.78
N SER A 120 -2.57 6.97 10.30
CA SER A 120 -1.93 7.82 11.28
C SER A 120 -1.49 7.00 12.50
N LEU A 121 -0.19 6.91 12.74
CA LEU A 121 0.41 6.10 13.81
C LEU A 121 0.59 6.93 15.08
N GLU A 122 -0.52 7.30 15.74
CA GLU A 122 -0.49 8.15 16.93
C GLU A 122 0.33 7.53 18.07
N TYR A 123 0.15 6.21 18.31
CA TYR A 123 0.81 5.46 19.40
C TYR A 123 1.72 4.35 18.85
N SER A 124 2.32 4.53 17.69
CA SER A 124 3.31 3.59 17.14
C SER A 124 4.21 4.30 16.12
N ILE A 125 5.30 3.64 15.71
CA ILE A 125 6.25 4.13 14.72
C ILE A 125 6.40 3.09 13.60
N PRO A 126 6.59 3.50 12.32
CA PRO A 126 6.43 2.65 11.13
C PRO A 126 7.60 1.67 10.91
N TRP A 127 7.96 0.89 11.93
CA TRP A 127 9.08 -0.05 11.86
C TRP A 127 8.65 -1.45 12.25
N LEU A 128 9.08 -2.44 11.47
CA LEU A 128 8.84 -3.86 11.70
C LEU A 128 10.11 -4.66 11.46
N THR A 129 10.19 -5.86 12.02
CA THR A 129 11.18 -6.85 11.54
C THR A 129 10.91 -7.18 10.08
N SER A 130 11.93 -7.58 9.32
CA SER A 130 11.77 -7.93 7.90
C SER A 130 10.71 -9.02 7.69
N ALA A 131 10.61 -9.99 8.62
CA ALA A 131 9.57 -11.02 8.58
C ALA A 131 8.16 -10.44 8.72
N ALA A 132 7.96 -9.47 9.63
CA ALA A 132 6.66 -8.83 9.84
C ALA A 132 6.30 -7.91 8.65
N ALA A 133 7.28 -7.15 8.13
CA ALA A 133 7.09 -6.32 6.95
C ALA A 133 6.73 -7.16 5.70
N SER A 134 7.40 -8.29 5.50
CA SER A 134 7.05 -9.22 4.41
C SER A 134 5.66 -9.82 4.60
N LEU A 135 5.28 -10.18 5.83
CA LEU A 135 3.98 -10.79 6.09
C LEU A 135 2.83 -9.81 5.83
N VAL A 136 2.96 -8.54 6.25
CA VAL A 136 1.91 -7.55 5.97
C VAL A 136 1.77 -7.28 4.47
N ALA A 137 2.87 -7.21 3.73
CA ALA A 137 2.86 -7.08 2.28
C ALA A 137 2.18 -8.28 1.59
N ASP A 138 2.50 -9.50 2.00
CA ASP A 138 1.89 -10.72 1.46
C ASP A 138 0.38 -10.80 1.77
N ILE A 139 -0.04 -10.38 2.97
CA ILE A 139 -1.47 -10.31 3.33
C ILE A 139 -2.17 -9.27 2.46
N GLY A 140 -1.58 -8.09 2.30
CA GLY A 140 -2.16 -7.02 1.51
C GLY A 140 -2.28 -7.36 0.03
N THR A 141 -1.23 -7.90 -0.58
CA THR A 141 -1.27 -8.37 -1.98
C THR A 141 -2.34 -9.45 -2.16
N ALA A 142 -2.36 -10.47 -1.29
CA ALA A 142 -3.36 -11.53 -1.38
C ALA A 142 -4.79 -11.02 -1.15
N PHE A 143 -4.97 -9.97 -0.34
CA PHE A 143 -6.26 -9.33 -0.12
C PHE A 143 -6.72 -8.61 -1.39
N ARG A 144 -5.89 -7.72 -1.94
CA ARG A 144 -6.19 -6.94 -3.15
C ARG A 144 -6.57 -7.87 -4.31
N ASP A 145 -5.74 -8.90 -4.56
CA ASP A 145 -6.00 -9.90 -5.60
C ASP A 145 -7.32 -10.65 -5.39
N SER A 146 -7.61 -11.06 -4.15
CA SER A 146 -8.83 -11.80 -3.83
C SER A 146 -10.08 -10.95 -3.96
N VAL A 147 -10.00 -9.68 -3.59
CA VAL A 147 -11.09 -8.69 -3.72
C VAL A 147 -11.38 -8.39 -5.18
N ALA A 148 -10.35 -8.16 -5.99
CA ALA A 148 -10.47 -7.96 -7.43
C ALA A 148 -11.08 -9.20 -8.11
N HIS A 149 -10.61 -10.40 -7.76
CA HIS A 149 -11.15 -11.66 -8.28
C HIS A 149 -12.63 -11.89 -7.89
N ALA A 150 -13.04 -11.40 -6.73
CA ALA A 150 -14.42 -11.46 -6.27
C ALA A 150 -15.33 -10.40 -6.93
N GLY A 151 -14.79 -9.53 -7.78
CA GLY A 151 -15.53 -8.47 -8.46
C GLY A 151 -16.02 -7.36 -7.53
N LEU A 152 -15.33 -7.15 -6.38
CA LEU A 152 -15.72 -6.16 -5.39
C LEU A 152 -15.11 -4.77 -5.63
N GLY A 153 -14.21 -4.63 -6.62
CA GLY A 153 -13.47 -3.41 -6.88
C GLY A 153 -12.01 -3.50 -6.42
N ASP A 154 -11.35 -2.37 -6.23
CA ASP A 154 -9.96 -2.27 -5.81
C ASP A 154 -9.87 -1.69 -4.39
N TYR A 155 -9.41 -2.50 -3.46
CA TYR A 155 -9.30 -2.13 -2.05
C TYR A 155 -7.97 -2.58 -1.46
N LEU A 156 -7.41 -1.75 -0.58
CA LEU A 156 -6.23 -2.06 0.22
C LEU A 156 -6.62 -2.22 1.69
N ILE A 157 -5.86 -3.04 2.39
CA ILE A 157 -5.93 -3.13 3.86
C ILE A 157 -5.29 -1.87 4.48
N ILE A 158 -5.74 -1.52 5.69
CA ILE A 158 -5.20 -0.39 6.46
C ILE A 158 -4.47 -0.94 7.68
N VAL A 159 -3.16 -0.67 7.76
CA VAL A 159 -2.32 -0.98 8.93
C VAL A 159 -2.49 0.13 9.95
N THR A 160 -3.02 -0.19 11.11
CA THR A 160 -3.41 0.80 12.14
C THR A 160 -2.44 0.90 13.30
N SER A 161 -1.58 -0.11 13.51
CA SER A 161 -0.57 -0.09 14.55
C SER A 161 0.60 -1.01 14.21
N VAL A 162 1.79 -0.64 14.64
CA VAL A 162 3.05 -1.37 14.42
C VAL A 162 3.95 -1.29 15.66
N LEU A 163 5.25 -0.99 15.53
CA LEU A 163 6.16 -0.87 16.67
C LEU A 163 5.71 0.22 17.64
N ARG A 164 5.51 -0.13 18.91
CA ARG A 164 5.23 0.80 20.01
C ARG A 164 6.45 0.93 20.92
N THR A 165 6.73 2.12 21.36
CA THR A 165 7.67 2.35 22.48
C THR A 165 6.99 2.09 23.82
N VAL A 166 7.76 2.00 24.89
CA VAL A 166 7.21 1.92 26.26
C VAL A 166 6.37 3.15 26.58
N GLU A 167 6.83 4.33 26.12
CA GLU A 167 6.12 5.61 26.24
C GLU A 167 4.79 5.58 25.48
N ASP A 168 4.75 5.08 24.23
CA ASP A 168 3.53 4.94 23.44
C ASP A 168 2.50 4.07 24.15
N VAL A 169 2.92 2.93 24.71
CA VAL A 169 2.05 2.05 25.50
C VAL A 169 1.50 2.75 26.73
N SER A 170 2.35 3.54 27.44
CA SER A 170 1.94 4.31 28.60
C SER A 170 0.91 5.37 28.24
N ASN A 171 1.15 6.12 27.15
CA ASN A 171 0.25 7.16 26.65
C ASN A 171 -1.08 6.57 26.19
N LEU A 172 -1.06 5.45 25.46
CA LEU A 172 -2.26 4.73 25.03
C LEU A 172 -3.10 4.25 26.24
N ARG A 173 -2.46 3.79 27.32
CA ARG A 173 -3.17 3.44 28.56
C ARG A 173 -3.77 4.67 29.24
N ALA A 174 -3.04 5.77 29.25
CA ALA A 174 -3.49 7.04 29.84
C ALA A 174 -4.70 7.63 29.08
N SER A 175 -4.81 7.38 27.76
CA SER A 175 -5.98 7.76 26.95
C SER A 175 -7.22 6.91 27.20
N GLY A 176 -7.14 5.89 28.08
CA GLY A 176 -8.28 5.04 28.49
C GLY A 176 -8.35 3.69 27.76
N ASN A 177 -7.40 3.34 26.91
CA ASN A 177 -7.37 2.04 26.27
C ASN A 177 -6.98 0.95 27.28
N ARG A 178 -7.96 0.10 27.67
CA ARG A 178 -7.79 -0.97 28.66
C ARG A 178 -7.02 -2.18 28.12
N ASN A 179 -6.89 -2.31 26.81
CA ASN A 179 -6.16 -3.42 26.16
C ASN A 179 -4.66 -3.13 26.06
N ALA A 180 -4.23 -1.89 26.27
CA ALA A 180 -2.81 -1.53 26.32
C ALA A 180 -2.16 -2.11 27.58
N VAL A 181 -1.49 -3.24 27.44
CA VAL A 181 -0.76 -3.92 28.55
C VAL A 181 0.72 -3.55 28.53
N THR A 182 1.35 -3.54 29.70
CA THR A 182 2.76 -3.13 29.88
C THR A 182 3.72 -3.97 29.01
N ASN A 183 3.42 -5.27 28.81
CA ASN A 183 4.18 -6.19 27.98
C ASN A 183 3.50 -6.35 26.60
N SER A 184 3.32 -5.28 25.87
CA SER A 184 2.73 -5.33 24.53
C SER A 184 3.66 -6.02 23.53
N THR A 185 3.11 -6.92 22.73
CA THR A 185 3.83 -7.57 21.60
C THR A 185 4.32 -6.58 20.57
N HIS A 186 3.64 -5.45 20.43
CA HIS A 186 4.06 -4.34 19.54
C HIS A 186 5.43 -3.76 19.94
N CYS A 187 5.84 -3.87 21.20
CA CYS A 187 7.13 -3.35 21.63
C CYS A 187 8.34 -4.11 21.04
N TYR A 188 8.10 -5.20 20.33
CA TYR A 188 9.16 -6.05 19.76
C TYR A 188 9.27 -5.99 18.24
N ALA A 189 8.55 -5.09 17.56
CA ALA A 189 8.56 -4.91 16.09
C ALA A 189 8.12 -6.13 15.27
N THR A 190 7.49 -7.11 15.89
CA THR A 190 7.00 -8.35 15.25
C THR A 190 5.50 -8.36 15.03
N THR A 191 4.81 -7.32 15.49
CA THR A 191 3.36 -7.28 15.61
C THR A 191 2.83 -6.05 14.88
N PHE A 192 1.72 -6.25 14.18
CA PHE A 192 0.96 -5.19 13.51
C PHE A 192 -0.53 -5.47 13.60
N ASP A 193 -1.32 -4.39 13.56
CA ASP A 193 -2.77 -4.44 13.54
C ASP A 193 -3.28 -4.02 12.16
N ILE A 194 -4.30 -4.71 11.66
CA ILE A 194 -5.01 -4.39 10.41
C ILE A 194 -6.47 -4.13 10.76
N SER A 195 -7.01 -2.99 10.33
CA SER A 195 -8.45 -2.72 10.45
C SER A 195 -9.27 -3.77 9.71
N TYR A 196 -10.40 -4.18 10.28
CA TYR A 196 -11.38 -5.01 9.57
C TYR A 196 -12.71 -4.26 9.31
N GLU A 197 -12.83 -3.03 9.78
CA GLU A 197 -13.99 -2.18 9.55
C GLU A 197 -13.71 -1.04 8.57
N ARG A 198 -12.44 -0.75 8.29
CA ARG A 198 -12.01 0.29 7.37
C ARG A 198 -11.12 -0.32 6.30
N PHE A 199 -11.38 0.02 5.06
CA PHE A 199 -10.58 -0.35 3.91
C PHE A 199 -10.27 0.89 3.08
N PHE A 200 -9.14 0.88 2.41
CA PHE A 200 -8.76 1.98 1.53
C PHE A 200 -9.25 1.66 0.12
N ARG A 201 -10.20 2.44 -0.39
CA ARG A 201 -10.75 2.22 -1.73
C ARG A 201 -9.93 2.98 -2.76
N CYS A 202 -9.50 2.27 -3.79
CA CYS A 202 -8.87 2.83 -4.98
C CYS A 202 -9.92 2.97 -6.08
N ALA A 203 -10.34 4.20 -6.39
CA ALA A 203 -11.26 4.45 -7.48
C ALA A 203 -10.52 4.38 -8.82
N THR A 204 -11.19 3.85 -9.84
CA THR A 204 -10.67 3.88 -11.20
C THR A 204 -10.66 5.31 -11.77
N PRO A 205 -9.82 5.61 -12.77
CA PRO A 205 -9.86 6.91 -13.44
C PRO A 205 -11.25 7.29 -13.96
N ALA A 206 -12.02 6.32 -14.45
CA ALA A 206 -13.38 6.56 -14.93
C ALA A 206 -14.35 6.92 -13.79
N GLU A 207 -14.23 6.29 -12.62
CA GLU A 207 -15.03 6.65 -11.43
C GLU A 207 -14.70 8.06 -10.95
N TRP A 208 -13.41 8.44 -10.97
CA TRP A 208 -12.98 9.79 -10.64
C TRP A 208 -13.51 10.84 -11.60
N GLU A 209 -13.46 10.58 -12.90
CA GLU A 209 -14.00 11.46 -13.93
C GLU A 209 -15.50 11.65 -13.75
N GLN A 210 -16.26 10.57 -13.52
CA GLN A 210 -17.71 10.63 -13.23
C GLN A 210 -18.02 11.40 -11.95
N ALA A 211 -17.16 11.30 -10.94
CA ALA A 211 -17.27 12.03 -9.68
C ALA A 211 -16.83 13.49 -9.78
N GLY A 212 -16.39 13.98 -10.97
CA GLY A 212 -15.87 15.33 -11.14
C GLY A 212 -14.60 15.60 -10.33
N PHE A 213 -13.81 14.56 -10.05
CA PHE A 213 -12.61 14.57 -9.19
C PHE A 213 -12.89 14.96 -7.72
N GLU A 214 -14.13 14.80 -7.26
CA GLU A 214 -14.52 15.04 -5.87
C GLU A 214 -14.47 13.73 -5.07
N PRO A 215 -13.56 13.56 -4.08
CA PRO A 215 -13.37 12.30 -3.35
C PRO A 215 -14.66 11.75 -2.71
N HIS A 216 -15.49 12.62 -2.16
CA HIS A 216 -16.76 12.23 -1.51
C HIS A 216 -17.88 11.83 -2.48
N ALA A 217 -17.72 12.09 -3.77
CA ALA A 217 -18.66 11.64 -4.80
C ALA A 217 -18.32 10.24 -5.35
N VAL A 218 -17.13 9.70 -5.04
CA VAL A 218 -16.79 8.31 -5.31
C VAL A 218 -17.59 7.43 -4.35
N GLY A 219 -18.40 6.53 -4.89
CA GLY A 219 -19.34 5.73 -4.09
C GLY A 219 -18.69 5.00 -2.91
N HIS A 220 -19.44 4.88 -1.83
CA HIS A 220 -19.01 4.16 -0.60
C HIS A 220 -19.14 2.64 -0.75
N ILE A 221 -18.43 1.90 0.12
CA ILE A 221 -18.56 0.45 0.23
C ILE A 221 -20.00 0.12 0.66
N HIS A 222 -20.64 -0.79 -0.06
CA HIS A 222 -21.94 -1.28 0.36
C HIS A 222 -21.77 -2.17 1.62
N TYR A 223 -22.74 -2.14 2.56
CA TYR A 223 -22.66 -2.92 3.81
C TYR A 223 -22.35 -4.42 3.57
N ALA A 224 -23.04 -5.03 2.60
CA ALA A 224 -22.80 -6.44 2.25
C ALA A 224 -21.38 -6.69 1.71
N ASP A 225 -20.80 -5.72 1.02
CA ASP A 225 -19.42 -5.81 0.52
C ASP A 225 -18.41 -5.62 1.64
N ALA A 226 -18.69 -4.79 2.65
CA ALA A 226 -17.85 -4.66 3.84
C ALA A 226 -17.73 -5.98 4.61
N GLU A 227 -18.83 -6.75 4.80
CA GLU A 227 -18.77 -8.09 5.37
C GLU A 227 -17.92 -9.04 4.51
N ARG A 228 -18.07 -8.99 3.18
CA ARG A 228 -17.29 -9.81 2.25
C ARG A 228 -15.80 -9.47 2.29
N LEU A 229 -15.45 -8.19 2.35
CA LEU A 229 -14.05 -7.74 2.49
C LEU A 229 -13.44 -8.28 3.77
N THR A 230 -14.17 -8.20 4.90
CA THR A 230 -13.73 -8.75 6.18
C THR A 230 -13.58 -10.28 6.12
N ASP A 231 -14.54 -10.99 5.53
CA ASP A 231 -14.47 -12.46 5.35
C ASP A 231 -13.24 -12.86 4.52
N ILE A 232 -12.91 -12.12 3.46
CA ILE A 232 -11.72 -12.33 2.63
C ILE A 232 -10.46 -12.11 3.47
N LEU A 233 -10.34 -10.97 4.16
CA LEU A 233 -9.19 -10.64 5.00
C LEU A 233 -8.94 -11.69 6.07
N VAL A 234 -9.97 -12.05 6.84
CA VAL A 234 -9.89 -13.09 7.88
C VAL A 234 -9.46 -14.44 7.28
N SER A 235 -9.97 -14.78 6.08
CA SER A 235 -9.60 -16.02 5.40
C SER A 235 -8.14 -16.05 5.00
N ILE A 236 -7.58 -14.92 4.55
CA ILE A 236 -6.17 -14.79 4.21
C ILE A 236 -5.30 -14.91 5.46
N VAL A 237 -5.63 -14.18 6.53
CA VAL A 237 -4.88 -14.25 7.80
C VAL A 237 -4.93 -15.67 8.37
N ALA A 238 -6.09 -16.33 8.34
CA ALA A 238 -6.22 -17.73 8.78
C ALA A 238 -5.35 -18.69 7.97
N ARG A 239 -5.19 -18.47 6.65
CA ARG A 239 -4.25 -19.26 5.82
C ARG A 239 -2.78 -19.01 6.21
N GLN A 240 -2.38 -17.78 6.49
CA GLN A 240 -1.02 -17.48 6.95
C GLN A 240 -0.75 -18.12 8.31
N ARG A 241 -1.73 -18.07 9.21
CA ARG A 241 -1.68 -18.75 10.51
C ARG A 241 -1.55 -20.28 10.36
N ALA A 242 -2.33 -20.91 9.49
CA ALA A 242 -2.26 -22.35 9.22
C ALA A 242 -0.91 -22.77 8.62
N ARG A 243 -0.25 -21.88 7.84
CA ARG A 243 1.10 -22.08 7.32
C ARG A 243 2.20 -21.87 8.38
N GLY A 244 1.83 -21.54 9.62
CA GLY A 244 2.78 -21.31 10.70
C GLY A 244 3.54 -19.97 10.62
N ARG A 245 3.10 -19.01 9.80
CA ARG A 245 3.79 -17.73 9.63
C ARG A 245 3.46 -16.72 10.73
N CYS A 246 2.27 -16.81 11.34
CA CYS A 246 1.82 -15.90 12.39
C CYS A 246 0.91 -16.56 13.41
N TYR A 247 0.70 -15.84 14.49
CA TYR A 247 -0.44 -15.91 15.38
C TYR A 247 -1.37 -14.76 15.09
N ALA A 248 -2.67 -14.91 15.34
CA ALA A 248 -3.65 -13.86 15.09
C ALA A 248 -4.82 -13.89 16.08
N ILE A 249 -5.28 -12.69 16.47
CA ILE A 249 -6.51 -12.48 17.24
C ILE A 249 -7.39 -11.50 16.49
N PHE A 250 -8.69 -11.81 16.42
CA PHE A 250 -9.70 -10.88 15.96
C PHE A 250 -10.21 -10.09 17.18
N GLU A 251 -9.75 -8.83 17.31
CA GLU A 251 -10.03 -7.97 18.46
C GLU A 251 -11.28 -7.14 18.24
N ARG A 252 -12.41 -7.58 18.85
CA ARG A 252 -13.70 -6.91 18.67
C ARG A 252 -13.78 -5.52 19.28
N GLY A 253 -13.02 -5.26 20.35
CA GLY A 253 -13.04 -3.97 21.04
C GLY A 253 -12.14 -2.92 20.42
N GLU A 254 -11.22 -3.33 19.54
CA GLU A 254 -10.26 -2.44 18.86
C GLU A 254 -10.50 -2.40 17.35
N ASN A 255 -11.50 -3.14 16.86
CA ASN A 255 -11.88 -3.25 15.46
C ASN A 255 -10.71 -3.58 14.52
N CYS A 256 -9.79 -4.42 15.01
CA CYS A 256 -8.61 -4.83 14.26
C CYS A 256 -8.33 -6.34 14.34
N ILE A 257 -7.51 -6.82 13.43
CA ILE A 257 -6.87 -8.13 13.52
C ILE A 257 -5.44 -7.90 13.99
N HIS A 258 -5.15 -8.37 15.20
CA HIS A 258 -3.84 -8.33 15.84
C HIS A 258 -2.99 -9.51 15.38
N ILE A 259 -1.85 -9.26 14.74
CA ILE A 259 -1.04 -10.29 14.08
C ILE A 259 0.40 -10.21 14.56
N THR A 260 0.94 -11.32 15.05
CA THR A 260 2.35 -11.44 15.48
C THR A 260 3.04 -12.55 14.68
N VAL A 261 4.19 -12.26 14.08
CA VAL A 261 4.95 -13.27 13.31
C VAL A 261 5.47 -14.38 14.21
N ARG A 262 5.52 -15.63 13.67
CA ARG A 262 5.99 -16.83 14.39
C ARG A 262 7.42 -17.19 14.12
N GLN A 263 8.08 -16.59 13.13
CA GLN A 263 9.42 -16.97 12.72
C GLN A 263 10.22 -15.75 12.24
N SER A 264 11.54 -15.84 12.30
CA SER A 264 12.43 -14.86 11.68
C SER A 264 12.41 -15.01 10.16
N SER A 265 12.79 -13.94 9.44
CA SER A 265 13.15 -14.05 8.02
C SER A 265 14.39 -14.97 7.92
N HIS A 266 14.36 -15.89 7.00
CA HIS A 266 15.56 -16.65 6.59
C HIS A 266 16.32 -15.88 5.55
#